data_62ed53dc2a313158e3fa98867907b660
#
_entry.id   62ed53dc2a313158e3fa98867907b660
#
_cell.length_a   1.000
_cell.length_b   1.000
_cell.length_c   1.000
_cell.angle_alpha   90.00
_cell.angle_beta   90.00
_cell.angle_gamma   90.00
#
_symmetry.space_group_name_H-M   'P 1'
#
loop_
_entity.id
_entity.type
_entity.pdbx_description
1 polymer ?
#
loop_
_entity_poly.entity_id
_entity_poly.type
_entity_poly.pdbx_seq_one_letter_code
_entity_poly.pdbx_strand_id
1 'polypeptide(L)'
;LAGVLAGARQIECTINGIGERAGNAALEEIVMAIKTRNDLMPFKTGINTKLLSKASKVVSNATGFPVQFNKAIVGKNAFAHESGIHQDGMLKNRNTYEIMTPESVGVKQTSLVMGKHSGRHAFKDKLT
;
A
#
# COMPACT_ATOMS: atom_id res chain seq x y z
N LEU A 1 11.47 12.60 2.14
CA LEU A 1 10.36 13.47 2.62
C LEU A 1 10.89 14.69 3.37
N ALA A 2 11.93 14.54 4.20
CA ALA A 2 12.53 15.69 4.89
C ALA A 2 12.99 16.79 3.94
N GLY A 3 13.54 16.42 2.78
CA GLY A 3 13.92 17.38 1.74
C GLY A 3 12.76 18.18 1.18
N VAL A 4 11.58 17.55 1.07
CA VAL A 4 10.36 18.25 0.61
C VAL A 4 9.92 19.30 1.64
N LEU A 5 9.96 18.94 2.91
CA LEU A 5 9.67 19.88 4.00
C LEU A 5 10.66 21.04 4.03
N ALA A 6 11.92 20.79 3.64
CA ALA A 6 12.97 21.79 3.58
C ALA A 6 12.97 22.62 2.29
N GLY A 7 12.07 22.34 1.32
CA GLY A 7 11.91 23.16 0.12
C GLY A 7 12.06 22.44 -1.22
N ALA A 8 12.46 21.18 -1.25
CA ALA A 8 12.56 20.42 -2.50
C ALA A 8 11.16 20.25 -3.13
N ARG A 9 11.10 20.36 -4.46
CA ARG A 9 9.84 20.19 -5.20
C ARG A 9 9.94 19.15 -6.30
N GLN A 10 11.09 18.52 -6.44
CA GLN A 10 11.32 17.39 -7.33
C GLN A 10 11.95 16.26 -6.53
N ILE A 11 11.42 15.05 -6.67
CA ILE A 11 11.94 13.86 -6.00
C ILE A 11 12.28 12.84 -7.09
N GLU A 12 13.53 12.37 -7.09
CA GLU A 12 13.93 11.24 -7.91
C GLU A 12 13.69 9.96 -7.13
N CYS A 13 12.96 9.03 -7.72
CA CYS A 13 12.57 7.79 -7.10
C CYS A 13 12.23 6.76 -8.18
N THR A 14 12.00 5.52 -7.79
CA THR A 14 11.69 4.45 -8.73
C THR A 14 10.49 3.64 -8.29
N ILE A 15 9.76 3.07 -9.25
CA ILE A 15 8.68 2.14 -8.94
C ILE A 15 9.28 0.90 -8.29
N ASN A 16 8.68 0.44 -7.21
CA ASN A 16 9.16 -0.66 -6.35
C ASN A 16 10.51 -0.38 -5.66
N GLY A 17 11.04 0.83 -5.77
CA GLY A 17 12.34 1.17 -5.21
C GLY A 17 13.50 0.47 -5.92
N ILE A 18 13.33 0.00 -7.16
CA ILE A 18 14.39 -0.72 -7.86
C ILE A 18 15.59 0.19 -8.12
N GLY A 19 16.77 -0.40 -8.15
CA GLY A 19 18.02 0.32 -8.39
C GLY A 19 19.21 -0.54 -8.03
N GLU A 20 20.40 -0.02 -8.21
CA GLU A 20 21.62 -0.74 -7.82
C GLU A 20 21.74 -0.87 -6.30
N ARG A 21 22.46 -1.87 -5.85
CA ARG A 21 22.73 -2.16 -4.44
C ARG A 21 21.40 -2.34 -3.66
N ALA A 22 21.15 -1.48 -2.68
CA ALA A 22 19.94 -1.52 -1.85
C ALA A 22 18.70 -0.90 -2.53
N GLY A 23 18.86 -0.36 -3.73
CA GLY A 23 17.77 0.27 -4.46
C GLY A 23 17.64 1.75 -4.20
N ASN A 24 16.53 2.31 -4.66
CA ASN A 24 16.18 3.72 -4.53
C ASN A 24 14.96 3.90 -3.64
N ALA A 25 14.60 5.15 -3.37
CA ALA A 25 13.33 5.46 -2.73
C ALA A 25 12.17 4.99 -3.63
N ALA A 26 11.16 4.37 -3.03
CA ALA A 26 10.02 3.84 -3.76
C ALA A 26 8.99 4.93 -4.04
N LEU A 27 8.66 5.13 -5.31
CA LEU A 27 7.68 6.14 -5.76
C LEU A 27 6.34 5.96 -5.04
N GLU A 28 5.82 4.74 -4.99
CA GLU A 28 4.54 4.43 -4.36
C GLU A 28 4.50 4.81 -2.88
N GLU A 29 5.60 4.60 -2.15
CA GLU A 29 5.67 4.93 -0.74
C GLU A 29 5.71 6.44 -0.52
N ILE A 30 6.45 7.18 -1.33
CA ILE A 30 6.55 8.63 -1.25
C ILE A 30 5.20 9.28 -1.59
N VAL A 31 4.60 8.88 -2.70
CA VAL A 31 3.33 9.43 -3.17
C VAL A 31 2.22 9.20 -2.15
N MET A 32 2.12 7.99 -1.62
CA MET A 32 1.08 7.67 -0.64
C MET A 32 1.35 8.28 0.73
N ALA A 33 2.61 8.48 1.11
CA ALA A 33 2.94 9.21 2.33
C ALA A 33 2.46 10.67 2.24
N ILE A 34 2.70 11.32 1.12
CA ILE A 34 2.23 12.71 0.90
C ILE A 34 0.70 12.75 0.92
N LYS A 35 0.05 11.81 0.26
CA LYS A 35 -1.42 11.78 0.17
C LYS A 35 -2.09 11.51 1.52
N THR A 36 -1.59 10.52 2.26
CA THR A 36 -2.20 10.11 3.54
C THR A 36 -1.86 11.06 4.69
N ARG A 37 -0.69 11.68 4.65
CA ARG A 37 -0.24 12.62 5.68
C ARG A 37 -0.24 14.06 5.17
N ASN A 38 -1.31 14.44 4.46
CA ASN A 38 -1.45 15.79 3.94
C ASN A 38 -1.55 16.84 5.07
N ASP A 39 -1.91 16.40 6.27
CA ASP A 39 -1.88 17.21 7.49
C ASP A 39 -0.47 17.71 7.83
N LEU A 40 0.56 16.84 7.69
CA LEU A 40 1.95 17.17 7.96
C LEU A 40 2.71 17.61 6.72
N MET A 41 2.24 17.19 5.55
CA MET A 41 2.87 17.41 4.25
C MET A 41 1.86 18.01 3.28
N PRO A 42 1.59 19.33 3.39
CA PRO A 42 0.56 20.01 2.58
C PRO A 42 1.02 20.23 1.14
N PHE A 43 1.43 19.17 0.47
CA PHE A 43 1.91 19.17 -0.91
C PHE A 43 1.02 18.30 -1.77
N LYS A 44 1.09 18.50 -3.07
CA LYS A 44 0.31 17.75 -4.05
C LYS A 44 1.24 17.09 -5.06
N THR A 45 0.80 15.96 -5.61
CA THR A 45 1.45 15.29 -6.72
C THR A 45 0.40 15.00 -7.79
N GLY A 46 0.80 15.05 -9.05
CA GLY A 46 -0.07 14.71 -10.18
C GLY A 46 -0.13 13.22 -10.48
N ILE A 47 0.53 12.38 -9.68
CA ILE A 47 0.54 10.94 -9.89
C ILE A 47 -0.87 10.36 -9.67
N ASN A 48 -1.35 9.55 -10.62
CA ASN A 48 -2.60 8.82 -10.47
C ASN A 48 -2.37 7.60 -9.59
N THR A 49 -2.70 7.72 -8.31
CA THR A 49 -2.45 6.69 -7.31
C THR A 49 -3.17 5.37 -7.61
N LYS A 50 -4.30 5.41 -8.32
CA LYS A 50 -5.05 4.20 -8.69
C LYS A 50 -4.30 3.30 -9.67
N LEU A 51 -3.23 3.78 -10.27
CA LEU A 51 -2.36 3.01 -11.17
C LEU A 51 -1.13 2.43 -10.46
N LEU A 52 -0.90 2.71 -9.19
CA LEU A 52 0.30 2.30 -8.48
C LEU A 52 0.48 0.79 -8.45
N SER A 53 -0.56 0.05 -8.11
CA SER A 53 -0.51 -1.41 -8.06
C SER A 53 -0.22 -2.01 -9.43
N LYS A 54 -0.85 -1.48 -10.48
CA LYS A 54 -0.63 -1.93 -11.86
C LYS A 54 0.80 -1.63 -12.32
N ALA A 55 1.29 -0.43 -12.05
CA ALA A 55 2.65 -0.03 -12.41
C ALA A 55 3.69 -0.92 -11.72
N SER A 56 3.47 -1.24 -10.44
CA SER A 56 4.32 -2.14 -9.69
C SER A 56 4.40 -3.53 -10.34
N LYS A 57 3.27 -4.07 -10.77
CA LYS A 57 3.22 -5.38 -11.44
C LYS A 57 3.93 -5.35 -12.79
N VAL A 58 3.75 -4.31 -13.57
CA VAL A 58 4.41 -4.15 -14.88
C VAL A 58 5.92 -4.13 -14.70
N VAL A 59 6.43 -3.34 -13.76
CA VAL A 59 7.87 -3.24 -13.49
C VAL A 59 8.43 -4.57 -12.96
N SER A 60 7.73 -5.20 -12.04
CA SER A 60 8.12 -6.50 -11.48
C SER A 60 8.24 -7.57 -12.60
N ASN A 61 7.26 -7.63 -13.49
CA ASN A 61 7.27 -8.57 -14.60
C ASN A 61 8.37 -8.25 -15.63
N ALA A 62 8.55 -6.98 -15.96
CA ALA A 62 9.54 -6.56 -16.96
C ALA A 62 10.97 -6.76 -16.47
N THR A 63 11.24 -6.55 -15.19
CA THR A 63 12.59 -6.66 -14.61
C THR A 63 12.93 -8.06 -14.10
N GLY A 64 11.91 -8.88 -13.83
CA GLY A 64 12.08 -10.17 -13.17
C GLY A 64 12.37 -10.07 -11.67
N PHE A 65 12.28 -8.88 -11.10
CA PHE A 65 12.45 -8.67 -9.65
C PHE A 65 11.09 -8.64 -8.95
N PRO A 66 10.73 -9.73 -8.22
CA PRO A 66 9.45 -9.77 -7.53
C PRO A 66 9.42 -8.78 -6.35
N VAL A 67 8.22 -8.29 -6.06
CA VAL A 67 7.98 -7.45 -4.88
C VAL A 67 7.84 -8.35 -3.65
N GLN A 68 8.46 -7.97 -2.55
CA GLN A 68 8.30 -8.66 -1.27
C GLN A 68 6.83 -8.64 -0.84
N PHE A 69 6.34 -9.73 -0.25
CA PHE A 69 4.95 -9.82 0.20
C PHE A 69 4.58 -8.74 1.23
N ASN A 70 5.53 -8.36 2.06
CA ASN A 70 5.32 -7.35 3.11
C ASN A 70 5.73 -5.92 2.69
N LYS A 71 6.00 -5.69 1.40
CA LYS A 71 6.33 -4.34 0.95
C LYS A 71 5.14 -3.41 1.12
N ALA A 72 5.40 -2.24 1.64
CA ALA A 72 4.37 -1.22 1.82
C ALA A 72 3.71 -0.88 0.46
N ILE A 73 2.43 -0.59 0.48
CA ILE A 73 1.59 -0.15 -0.63
C ILE A 73 1.31 -1.24 -1.67
N VAL A 74 2.32 -1.91 -2.20
CA VAL A 74 2.21 -2.80 -3.37
C VAL A 74 2.45 -4.27 -3.07
N GLY A 75 2.91 -4.61 -1.88
CA GLY A 75 3.10 -6.01 -1.49
C GLY A 75 1.77 -6.74 -1.36
N LYS A 76 1.76 -8.05 -1.58
CA LYS A 76 0.54 -8.87 -1.49
C LYS A 76 -0.14 -8.78 -0.12
N ASN A 77 0.66 -8.56 0.95
CA ASN A 77 0.14 -8.48 2.31
C ASN A 77 -0.21 -7.05 2.74
N ALA A 78 -0.03 -6.06 1.87
CA ALA A 78 -0.22 -4.65 2.24
C ALA A 78 -1.64 -4.37 2.76
N PHE A 79 -2.64 -5.06 2.22
CA PHE A 79 -4.05 -4.92 2.61
C PHE A 79 -4.67 -6.24 3.06
N ALA A 80 -3.85 -7.20 3.52
CA ALA A 80 -4.31 -8.49 4.00
C ALA A 80 -4.24 -8.53 5.53
N HIS A 81 -5.31 -9.00 6.17
CA HIS A 81 -5.40 -9.13 7.62
C HIS A 81 -5.74 -10.57 7.99
N GLU A 82 -4.96 -11.17 8.89
CA GLU A 82 -5.17 -12.52 9.39
C GLU A 82 -5.72 -12.56 10.81
N SER A 83 -5.35 -11.59 11.65
CA SER A 83 -5.83 -11.50 13.03
C SER A 83 -7.34 -11.30 13.08
N GLY A 84 -8.03 -12.04 13.93
CA GLY A 84 -9.47 -11.90 14.12
C GLY A 84 -9.89 -10.49 14.57
N ILE A 85 -9.08 -9.85 15.40
CA ILE A 85 -9.34 -8.46 15.83
C ILE A 85 -9.24 -7.51 14.63
N HIS A 86 -8.21 -7.65 13.80
CA HIS A 86 -8.05 -6.83 12.61
C HIS A 86 -9.17 -7.08 11.61
N GLN A 87 -9.53 -8.34 11.37
CA GLN A 87 -10.60 -8.70 10.44
C GLN A 87 -11.95 -8.19 10.92
N ASP A 88 -12.25 -8.31 12.22
CA ASP A 88 -13.48 -7.80 12.79
C ASP A 88 -13.56 -6.26 12.70
N GLY A 89 -12.47 -5.57 12.94
CA GLY A 89 -12.36 -4.13 12.77
C GLY A 89 -12.61 -3.71 11.32
N MET A 90 -12.08 -4.46 10.35
CA MET A 90 -12.31 -4.21 8.92
C MET A 90 -13.77 -4.41 8.52
N LEU A 91 -14.44 -5.41 9.08
CA LEU A 91 -15.87 -5.68 8.79
C LEU A 91 -16.79 -4.61 9.39
N LYS A 92 -16.45 -4.07 10.55
CA LYS A 92 -17.24 -3.05 11.25
C LYS A 92 -16.96 -1.64 10.73
N ASN A 93 -15.69 -1.30 10.53
CA ASN A 93 -15.25 0.00 10.05
C ASN A 93 -13.91 -0.14 9.34
N ARG A 94 -13.92 -0.06 8.02
CA ARG A 94 -12.73 -0.25 7.17
C ARG A 94 -11.61 0.75 7.48
N ASN A 95 -11.93 1.90 8.04
CA ASN A 95 -10.94 2.94 8.38
C ASN A 95 -10.27 2.72 9.74
N THR A 96 -10.67 1.69 10.52
CA THR A 96 -10.14 1.45 11.86
C THR A 96 -8.65 1.12 11.85
N TYR A 97 -8.20 0.27 10.89
CA TYR A 97 -6.83 -0.21 10.79
C TYR A 97 -6.14 0.16 9.48
N GLU A 98 -6.82 0.87 8.59
CA GLU A 98 -6.28 1.30 7.30
C GLU A 98 -6.18 2.82 7.26
N ILE A 99 -4.98 3.33 7.02
CA ILE A 99 -4.74 4.76 6.77
C ILE A 99 -5.15 5.12 5.35
N MET A 100 -5.01 4.18 4.41
CA MET A 100 -5.42 4.30 3.03
C MET A 100 -6.27 3.10 2.64
N THR A 101 -7.15 3.26 1.63
CA THR A 101 -7.98 2.16 1.13
C THR A 101 -7.25 1.40 0.03
N PRO A 102 -7.53 0.09 -0.14
CA PRO A 102 -6.99 -0.67 -1.28
C PRO A 102 -7.32 -0.03 -2.62
N GLU A 103 -8.53 0.47 -2.77
CA GLU A 103 -9.02 1.08 -4.00
C GLU A 103 -8.23 2.34 -4.37
N SER A 104 -7.70 3.07 -3.38
CA SER A 104 -6.94 4.30 -3.61
C SER A 104 -5.62 4.04 -4.36
N VAL A 105 -5.11 2.82 -4.34
CA VAL A 105 -3.89 2.43 -5.04
C VAL A 105 -4.13 1.44 -6.17
N GLY A 106 -5.40 1.18 -6.50
CA GLY A 106 -5.79 0.32 -7.63
C GLY A 106 -6.02 -1.14 -7.27
N VAL A 107 -6.08 -1.50 -6.00
CA VAL A 107 -6.48 -2.83 -5.55
C VAL A 107 -8.00 -2.84 -5.39
N LYS A 108 -8.69 -3.78 -6.05
CA LYS A 108 -10.14 -3.76 -6.14
C LYS A 108 -10.87 -3.98 -4.82
N GLN A 109 -10.27 -4.76 -3.90
CA GLN A 109 -10.89 -5.04 -2.60
C GLN A 109 -9.84 -5.47 -1.59
N THR A 110 -10.14 -5.30 -0.30
CA THR A 110 -9.32 -5.81 0.78
C THR A 110 -9.40 -7.33 0.80
N SER A 111 -8.25 -8.00 0.86
CA SER A 111 -8.19 -9.44 0.98
C SER A 111 -8.24 -9.85 2.45
N LEU A 112 -9.25 -10.63 2.83
CA LEU A 112 -9.34 -11.25 4.15
C LEU A 112 -8.76 -12.65 4.08
N VAL A 113 -7.68 -12.89 4.81
CA VAL A 113 -6.98 -14.17 4.83
C VAL A 113 -7.50 -15.02 5.98
N MET A 114 -7.94 -16.26 5.68
CA MET A 114 -8.37 -17.23 6.68
C MET A 114 -7.17 -18.01 7.19
N GLY A 115 -6.87 -17.89 8.48
CA GLY A 115 -5.80 -18.62 9.15
C GLY A 115 -6.29 -19.17 10.48
N LYS A 116 -5.41 -19.88 11.23
CA LYS A 116 -5.78 -20.47 12.52
C LYS A 116 -6.21 -19.44 13.56
N HIS A 117 -5.86 -18.20 13.37
CA HIS A 117 -6.23 -17.08 14.25
C HIS A 117 -7.44 -16.29 13.78
N SER A 118 -8.07 -16.69 12.66
CA SER A 118 -9.26 -16.02 12.13
C SER A 118 -10.47 -16.29 13.03
N GLY A 119 -11.21 -15.24 13.36
CA GLY A 119 -12.40 -15.32 14.19
C GLY A 119 -13.65 -15.74 13.41
N ARG A 120 -14.72 -16.00 14.18
CA ARG A 120 -16.01 -16.42 13.63
C ARG A 120 -16.57 -15.44 12.60
N HIS A 121 -16.42 -14.13 12.82
CA HIS A 121 -16.93 -13.11 11.90
C HIS A 121 -16.28 -13.18 10.52
N ALA A 122 -14.96 -13.31 10.47
CA ALA A 122 -14.23 -13.42 9.21
C ALA A 122 -14.60 -14.71 8.45
N PHE A 123 -14.80 -15.81 9.18
CA PHE A 123 -15.22 -17.09 8.60
C PHE A 123 -16.61 -16.97 7.96
N LYS A 124 -17.55 -16.37 8.70
CA LYS A 124 -18.92 -16.17 8.21
C LYS A 124 -18.95 -15.28 6.95
N ASP A 125 -18.15 -14.20 6.95
CA ASP A 125 -18.09 -13.29 5.81
C ASP A 125 -17.57 -13.98 4.55
N LYS A 126 -16.58 -14.87 4.70
CA LYS A 126 -16.05 -15.63 3.56
C LYS A 126 -17.01 -16.66 2.99
N LEU A 127 -17.94 -17.16 3.79
CA LEU A 127 -18.92 -18.14 3.35
C LEU A 127 -20.12 -17.51 2.63
N THR A 128 -20.35 -16.23 2.82
CA THR A 128 -21.41 -15.50 2.15
C THR A 128 -20.89 -14.73 0.94
#